data_476c42a460793354c5dcce11a65b9c6e
#
_entry.id   476c42a460793354c5dcce11a65b9c6e
#
_cell.length_a   1.000
_cell.length_b   1.000
_cell.length_c   1.000
_cell.angle_alpha   90.00
_cell.angle_beta   90.00
_cell.angle_gamma   90.00
#
_symmetry.space_group_name_H-M   'P 1'
#
loop_
_entity.id
_entity.type
_entity.pdbx_description
1 polymer ?
#
loop_
_entity_poly.entity_id
_entity_poly.type
_entity_poly.pdbx_seq_one_letter_code
_entity_poly.pdbx_strand_id
1 'polypeptide(L)'
;MTRRLVIDALRMAWFRRRPTSGLIFHSDRGSQYASGDFQKQLSAFGMRGSMGRKGDCWDNAVTETLFGSMKVERLHGMRFASRRQAKAEVIDWLGFYNHRRLHSALGYLSPMAFEKKWLADKERLAA
;
A
#
# COMPACT_ATOMS: atom_id res chain seq x y z
N MET A 1 -8.52 11.27 -11.15
CA MET A 1 -8.58 10.85 -9.72
C MET A 1 -8.63 12.11 -8.86
N THR A 2 -9.55 12.19 -7.91
CA THR A 2 -9.72 13.41 -7.08
C THR A 2 -8.84 13.32 -5.82
N ARG A 3 -8.36 14.47 -5.30
CA ARG A 3 -7.62 14.54 -4.02
C ARG A 3 -8.41 13.94 -2.85
N ARG A 4 -9.74 14.07 -2.84
CA ARG A 4 -10.62 13.48 -1.81
C ARG A 4 -10.47 11.96 -1.74
N LEU A 5 -10.42 11.28 -2.88
CA LEU A 5 -10.28 9.82 -2.94
C LEU A 5 -8.99 9.34 -2.25
N VAL A 6 -7.86 10.02 -2.50
CA VAL A 6 -6.57 9.64 -1.90
C VAL A 6 -6.52 9.98 -0.40
N ILE A 7 -7.17 11.06 0.04
CA ILE A 7 -7.29 11.39 1.47
C ILE A 7 -8.16 10.34 2.19
N ASP A 8 -9.27 9.94 1.62
CA ASP A 8 -10.14 8.91 2.20
C ASP A 8 -9.42 7.56 2.29
N ALA A 9 -8.65 7.18 1.25
CA ALA A 9 -7.82 5.99 1.27
C ALA A 9 -6.74 6.06 2.36
N LEU A 10 -6.05 7.19 2.50
CA LEU A 10 -5.07 7.41 3.56
C LEU A 10 -5.70 7.28 4.96
N ARG A 11 -6.87 7.88 5.17
CA ARG A 11 -7.62 7.77 6.43
C ARG A 11 -7.97 6.33 6.75
N MET A 12 -8.51 5.59 5.78
CA MET A 12 -8.83 4.17 5.94
C MET A 12 -7.59 3.35 6.35
N ALA A 13 -6.47 3.56 5.67
CA ALA A 13 -5.22 2.88 5.97
C ALA A 13 -4.72 3.21 7.39
N TRP A 14 -4.72 4.49 7.76
CA TRP A 14 -4.28 4.95 9.07
C TRP A 14 -5.14 4.38 10.20
N PHE A 15 -6.47 4.44 10.08
CA PHE A 15 -7.39 3.90 11.09
C PHE A 15 -7.26 2.38 11.27
N ARG A 16 -6.95 1.65 10.20
CA ARG A 16 -6.76 0.20 10.27
C ARG A 16 -5.42 -0.21 10.86
N ARG A 17 -4.36 0.53 10.56
CA ARG A 17 -2.98 0.15 10.90
C ARG A 17 -2.48 0.83 12.17
N ARG A 18 -3.01 2.01 12.51
CA ARG A 18 -2.57 2.82 13.66
C ARG A 18 -1.05 2.88 13.79
N PRO A 19 -0.32 3.30 12.75
CA PRO A 19 1.14 3.29 12.76
C PRO A 19 1.67 4.28 13.80
N THR A 20 2.88 4.01 14.29
CA THR A 20 3.61 4.95 15.13
C THR A 20 3.93 6.24 14.35
N SER A 21 4.04 7.36 15.07
CA SER A 21 4.44 8.65 14.50
C SER A 21 5.80 8.53 13.79
N GLY A 22 5.96 9.27 12.70
CA GLY A 22 7.18 9.27 11.89
C GLY A 22 7.17 8.28 10.71
N LEU A 23 6.09 7.50 10.53
CA LEU A 23 5.96 6.66 9.35
C LEU A 23 6.10 7.48 8.07
N ILE A 24 6.90 6.99 7.13
CA ILE A 24 7.07 7.62 5.82
C ILE A 24 5.96 7.17 4.89
N PHE A 25 5.26 8.14 4.32
CA PHE A 25 4.33 7.94 3.20
C PHE A 25 5.02 8.34 1.91
N HIS A 26 5.35 7.37 1.07
CA HIS A 26 5.97 7.62 -0.23
C HIS A 26 4.93 7.62 -1.35
N SER A 27 5.05 8.56 -2.28
CA SER A 27 4.18 8.66 -3.47
C SER A 27 4.96 9.21 -4.67
N ASP A 28 4.35 9.10 -5.85
CA ASP A 28 4.76 9.90 -6.99
C ASP A 28 4.43 11.39 -6.76
N ARG A 29 4.77 12.24 -7.74
CA ARG A 29 4.45 13.68 -7.72
C ARG A 29 3.06 14.01 -8.27
N GLY A 30 2.12 13.09 -8.20
CA GLY A 30 0.74 13.36 -8.59
C GLY A 30 0.17 14.58 -7.83
N SER A 31 -0.53 15.44 -8.54
CA SER A 31 -1.07 16.71 -7.99
C SER A 31 -1.96 16.48 -6.76
N GLN A 32 -2.62 15.33 -6.68
CA GLN A 32 -3.44 14.94 -5.53
C GLN A 32 -2.61 14.73 -4.26
N TYR A 33 -1.41 14.14 -4.37
CA TYR A 33 -0.50 13.91 -3.24
C TYR A 33 0.27 15.17 -2.85
N ALA A 34 0.59 16.03 -3.84
CA ALA A 34 1.22 17.32 -3.61
C ALA A 34 0.26 18.39 -3.06
N SER A 35 -1.05 18.12 -3.03
CA SER A 35 -2.04 19.09 -2.56
C SER A 35 -1.84 19.43 -1.08
N GLY A 36 -2.07 20.72 -0.73
CA GLY A 36 -1.96 21.17 0.66
C GLY A 36 -2.89 20.41 1.61
N ASP A 37 -4.09 20.01 1.15
CA ASP A 37 -5.03 19.24 1.97
C ASP A 37 -4.49 17.84 2.30
N PHE A 38 -3.83 17.17 1.35
CA PHE A 38 -3.23 15.87 1.58
C PHE A 38 -2.03 15.98 2.53
N GLN A 39 -1.18 16.99 2.35
CA GLN A 39 -0.02 17.22 3.22
C GLN A 39 -0.45 17.56 4.67
N LYS A 40 -1.50 18.37 4.85
CA LYS A 40 -2.10 18.62 6.17
C LYS A 40 -2.60 17.32 6.82
N GLN A 41 -3.20 16.42 6.04
CA GLN A 41 -3.68 15.14 6.57
C GLN A 41 -2.53 14.22 7.00
N LEU A 42 -1.43 14.17 6.24
CA LEU A 42 -0.22 13.44 6.64
C LEU A 42 0.33 13.98 7.96
N SER A 43 0.48 15.29 8.08
CA SER A 43 0.96 15.94 9.30
C SER A 43 0.06 15.66 10.50
N ALA A 44 -1.27 15.72 10.33
CA ALA A 44 -2.24 15.40 11.39
C ALA A 44 -2.13 13.95 11.88
N PHE A 45 -1.68 13.03 11.03
CA PHE A 45 -1.43 11.63 11.38
C PHE A 45 0.00 11.35 11.86
N GLY A 46 0.83 12.38 12.03
CA GLY A 46 2.21 12.23 12.41
C GLY A 46 3.08 11.51 11.36
N MET A 47 2.64 11.51 10.11
CA MET A 47 3.38 10.90 9.00
C MET A 47 4.28 11.92 8.30
N ARG A 48 5.37 11.42 7.69
CA ARG A 48 6.27 12.22 6.84
C ARG A 48 6.04 11.90 5.38
N GLY A 49 5.75 12.90 4.56
CA GLY A 49 5.65 12.76 3.10
C GLY A 49 7.04 12.58 2.49
N SER A 50 7.14 11.66 1.55
CA SER A 50 8.28 11.47 0.65
C SER A 50 7.77 11.36 -0.77
N MET A 51 8.38 12.08 -1.70
CA MET A 51 7.97 12.04 -3.11
C MET A 51 9.15 11.63 -3.99
N GLY A 52 8.89 10.76 -4.95
CA GLY A 52 9.84 10.36 -5.97
C GLY A 52 10.43 11.57 -6.70
N ARG A 53 11.62 11.45 -7.24
CA ARG A 53 12.23 12.48 -8.09
C ARG A 53 11.41 12.62 -9.38
N LYS A 54 11.40 13.83 -9.94
CA LYS A 54 10.73 14.07 -11.23
C LYS A 54 11.43 13.27 -12.32
N GLY A 55 10.67 12.36 -12.97
CA GLY A 55 11.20 11.51 -14.05
C GLY A 55 11.98 10.28 -13.60
N ASP A 56 12.04 9.99 -12.30
CA ASP A 56 12.68 8.77 -11.77
C ASP A 56 11.60 7.69 -11.51
N CYS A 57 11.55 6.70 -12.40
CA CYS A 57 10.62 5.59 -12.31
C CYS A 57 11.02 4.56 -11.24
N TRP A 58 12.28 4.52 -10.81
CA TRP A 58 12.76 3.55 -9.83
C TRP A 58 12.15 3.76 -8.44
N ASP A 59 11.88 5.01 -8.08
CA ASP A 59 11.28 5.35 -6.79
C ASP A 59 9.87 4.74 -6.59
N ASN A 60 9.16 4.42 -7.68
CA ASN A 60 7.81 3.87 -7.65
C ASN A 60 7.74 2.38 -8.03
N ALA A 61 8.88 1.77 -8.37
CA ALA A 61 8.95 0.40 -8.90
C ALA A 61 8.26 -0.65 -8.01
N VAL A 62 8.33 -0.51 -6.70
CA VAL A 62 7.69 -1.44 -5.76
C VAL A 62 6.17 -1.42 -5.90
N THR A 63 5.57 -0.23 -5.98
CA THR A 63 4.12 -0.07 -6.16
C THR A 63 3.68 -0.53 -7.55
N GLU A 64 4.46 -0.22 -8.57
CA GLU A 64 4.21 -0.67 -9.95
C GLU A 64 4.27 -2.19 -10.06
N THR A 65 5.22 -2.84 -9.37
CA THR A 65 5.34 -4.30 -9.31
C THR A 65 4.11 -4.93 -8.64
N LEU A 66 3.60 -4.36 -7.55
CA LEU A 66 2.38 -4.82 -6.90
C LEU A 66 1.19 -4.79 -7.86
N PHE A 67 0.97 -3.66 -8.53
CA PHE A 67 -0.12 -3.52 -9.50
C PHE A 67 0.08 -4.38 -10.75
N GLY A 68 1.31 -4.57 -11.20
CA GLY A 68 1.67 -5.48 -12.28
C GLY A 68 1.30 -6.92 -11.93
N SER A 69 1.69 -7.39 -10.75
CA SER A 69 1.33 -8.71 -10.25
C SER A 69 -0.18 -8.91 -10.17
N MET A 70 -0.92 -7.95 -9.64
CA MET A 70 -2.38 -8.00 -9.58
C MET A 70 -3.01 -8.13 -10.97
N LYS A 71 -2.53 -7.34 -11.92
CA LYS A 71 -3.03 -7.38 -13.30
C LYS A 71 -2.78 -8.74 -13.96
N VAL A 72 -1.56 -9.27 -13.83
CA VAL A 72 -1.17 -10.54 -14.46
C VAL A 72 -1.82 -11.73 -13.77
N GLU A 73 -1.78 -11.77 -12.45
CA GLU A 73 -2.21 -12.94 -11.67
C GLU A 73 -3.74 -13.06 -11.56
N ARG A 74 -4.48 -11.94 -11.64
CA ARG A 74 -5.92 -11.97 -11.39
C ARG A 74 -6.77 -11.30 -12.47
N LEU A 75 -6.36 -10.15 -13.00
CA LEU A 75 -7.26 -9.32 -13.82
C LEU A 75 -7.08 -9.54 -15.31
N HIS A 76 -5.97 -10.15 -15.75
CA HIS A 76 -5.69 -10.35 -17.16
C HIS A 76 -6.77 -11.21 -17.84
N GLY A 77 -7.31 -10.71 -18.96
CA GLY A 77 -8.36 -11.39 -19.72
C GLY A 77 -9.76 -11.35 -19.09
N MET A 78 -9.94 -10.79 -17.89
CA MET A 78 -11.26 -10.69 -17.26
C MET A 78 -12.07 -9.53 -17.83
N ARG A 79 -13.36 -9.80 -18.04
CA ARG A 79 -14.36 -8.78 -18.34
C ARG A 79 -15.38 -8.73 -17.21
N PHE A 80 -15.56 -7.53 -16.64
CA PHE A 80 -16.44 -7.35 -15.50
C PHE A 80 -17.79 -6.81 -15.92
N ALA A 81 -18.87 -7.47 -15.50
CA ALA A 81 -20.24 -7.00 -15.73
C ALA A 81 -20.55 -5.72 -14.94
N SER A 82 -19.83 -5.46 -13.85
CA SER A 82 -20.07 -4.29 -13.00
C SER A 82 -18.79 -3.87 -12.26
N ARG A 83 -18.77 -2.60 -11.80
CA ARG A 83 -17.72 -2.10 -10.88
C ARG A 83 -17.68 -2.87 -9.56
N ARG A 84 -18.82 -3.36 -9.09
CA ARG A 84 -18.92 -4.17 -7.87
C ARG A 84 -18.14 -5.47 -8.03
N GLN A 85 -18.32 -6.15 -9.15
CA GLN A 85 -17.57 -7.37 -9.46
C GLN A 85 -16.06 -7.11 -9.53
N ALA A 86 -15.63 -6.07 -10.25
CA ALA A 86 -14.22 -5.71 -10.33
C ALA A 86 -13.61 -5.41 -8.95
N LYS A 87 -14.34 -4.70 -8.08
CA LYS A 87 -13.89 -4.44 -6.70
C LYS A 87 -13.77 -5.72 -5.87
N ALA A 88 -14.70 -6.65 -6.01
CA ALA A 88 -14.67 -7.92 -5.29
C ALA A 88 -13.41 -8.73 -5.66
N GLU A 89 -13.07 -8.81 -6.96
CA GLU A 89 -11.86 -9.48 -7.42
C GLU A 89 -10.58 -8.84 -6.90
N VAL A 90 -10.51 -7.51 -6.91
CA VAL A 90 -9.35 -6.78 -6.36
C VAL A 90 -9.20 -7.02 -4.85
N ILE A 91 -10.29 -6.99 -4.09
CA ILE A 91 -10.27 -7.24 -2.65
C ILE A 91 -9.85 -8.68 -2.34
N ASP A 92 -10.38 -9.65 -3.08
CA ASP A 92 -10.01 -11.06 -2.91
C ASP A 92 -8.52 -11.28 -3.22
N TRP A 93 -8.01 -10.70 -4.32
CA TRP A 93 -6.60 -10.79 -4.66
C TRP A 93 -5.70 -10.13 -3.60
N LEU A 94 -6.06 -8.96 -3.07
CA LEU A 94 -5.32 -8.31 -1.98
C LEU A 94 -5.30 -9.17 -0.72
N GLY A 95 -6.41 -9.84 -0.40
CA GLY A 95 -6.47 -10.83 0.68
C GLY A 95 -5.50 -11.99 0.45
N PHE A 96 -5.52 -12.58 -0.74
CA PHE A 96 -4.58 -13.62 -1.14
C PHE A 96 -3.13 -13.13 -1.06
N TYR A 97 -2.82 -11.97 -1.64
CA TYR A 97 -1.48 -11.40 -1.64
C TYR A 97 -0.92 -11.23 -0.23
N ASN A 98 -1.69 -10.67 0.67
CA ASN A 98 -1.24 -10.40 2.03
C ASN A 98 -1.12 -11.65 2.90
N HIS A 99 -2.03 -12.61 2.76
CA HIS A 99 -2.11 -13.75 3.69
C HIS A 99 -1.53 -15.04 3.16
N ARG A 100 -1.48 -15.25 1.84
CA ARG A 100 -1.14 -16.55 1.24
C ARG A 100 -0.04 -16.51 0.19
N ARG A 101 0.10 -15.40 -0.55
CA ARG A 101 1.10 -15.31 -1.60
C ARG A 101 2.50 -15.34 -1.00
N LEU A 102 3.31 -16.31 -1.44
CA LEU A 102 4.68 -16.48 -0.97
C LEU A 102 5.63 -15.55 -1.74
N HIS A 103 6.58 -14.98 -1.02
CA HIS A 103 7.58 -14.06 -1.57
C HIS A 103 8.99 -14.57 -1.26
N SER A 104 9.79 -14.83 -2.29
CA SER A 104 11.17 -15.28 -2.12
C SER A 104 12.02 -14.30 -1.31
N ALA A 105 11.83 -13.00 -1.54
CA ALA A 105 12.50 -11.93 -0.79
C ALA A 105 12.15 -11.89 0.71
N LEU A 106 11.04 -12.52 1.12
CA LEU A 106 10.60 -12.64 2.51
C LEU A 106 10.86 -14.06 3.08
N GLY A 107 11.77 -14.83 2.49
CA GLY A 107 12.01 -16.21 2.88
C GLY A 107 10.80 -17.11 2.65
N TYR A 108 10.11 -16.92 1.54
CA TYR A 108 8.87 -17.65 1.18
C TYR A 108 7.72 -17.51 2.19
N LEU A 109 7.70 -16.42 2.92
CA LEU A 109 6.56 -16.05 3.76
C LEU A 109 5.61 -15.13 3.00
N SER A 110 4.34 -15.12 3.41
CA SER A 110 3.41 -14.07 2.99
C SER A 110 3.72 -12.75 3.72
N PRO A 111 3.33 -11.58 3.19
CA PRO A 111 3.56 -10.30 3.85
C PRO A 111 3.08 -10.27 5.30
N MET A 112 1.88 -10.77 5.59
CA MET A 112 1.33 -10.82 6.95
C MET A 112 2.11 -11.78 7.87
N ALA A 113 2.54 -12.93 7.35
CA ALA A 113 3.34 -13.88 8.12
C ALA A 113 4.72 -13.30 8.45
N PHE A 114 5.33 -12.61 7.49
CA PHE A 114 6.60 -11.92 7.70
C PHE A 114 6.49 -10.80 8.74
N GLU A 115 5.48 -9.94 8.63
CA GLU A 115 5.24 -8.85 9.58
C GLU A 115 5.02 -9.39 11.01
N LYS A 116 4.19 -10.44 11.15
CA LYS A 116 3.95 -11.09 12.45
C LYS A 116 5.22 -11.63 13.08
N LYS A 117 6.05 -12.31 12.28
CA LYS A 117 7.35 -12.81 12.74
C LYS A 117 8.26 -11.67 13.17
N TRP A 118 8.37 -10.62 12.36
CA TRP A 118 9.21 -9.46 12.67
C TRP A 118 8.79 -8.76 13.96
N LEU A 119 7.50 -8.59 14.21
CA LEU A 119 6.98 -8.01 15.45
C LEU A 119 7.32 -8.86 16.67
N ALA A 120 7.13 -10.18 16.59
CA ALA A 120 7.47 -11.10 17.68
C ALA A 120 8.99 -11.12 17.98
N ASP A 121 9.84 -11.05 16.94
CA ASP A 121 11.28 -10.96 17.12
C ASP A 121 11.70 -9.63 17.78
N LYS A 122 11.03 -8.52 17.42
CA LYS A 122 11.28 -7.21 18.02
C LYS A 122 10.87 -7.15 19.50
N GLU A 123 9.75 -7.74 19.87
CA GLU A 123 9.31 -7.85 21.26
C GLU A 123 10.30 -8.68 22.10
N ARG A 124 10.80 -9.79 21.55
CA ARG A 124 11.84 -10.61 22.23
C ARG A 124 13.14 -9.85 22.48
N LEU A 125 13.55 -9.01 21.53
CA LEU A 125 14.77 -8.22 21.67
C LEU A 125 14.63 -7.04 22.64
N ALA A 126 13.40 -6.59 22.91
CA ALA A 126 13.09 -5.51 23.83
C ALA A 126 12.85 -5.99 25.27
N ALA A 127 12.68 -7.28 25.47
CA ALA A 127 12.52 -7.91 26.78
C ALA A 127 13.87 -8.30 27.41
#